data_bdb3881989cb8d4dc79fe68b98b3b080
#
_entry.id   bdb3881989cb8d4dc79fe68b98b3b080
#
_cell.length_a   1.000
_cell.length_b   1.000
_cell.length_c   1.000
_cell.angle_alpha   90.00
_cell.angle_beta   90.00
_cell.angle_gamma   90.00
#
_symmetry.space_group_name_H-M   'P 1'
#
loop_
_entity.id
_entity.type
_entity.pdbx_description
1 polymer ?
#
loop_
_entity_poly.entity_id
_entity_poly.type
_entity_poly.pdbx_seq_one_letter_code
_entity_poly.pdbx_strand_id
1 'polypeptide(L)'
;MADAILDAHLRQDPNARVAVEVFATAGKIIVGGEVTSKATVSYDKIVAGVINRISYTMSDLCGDPHELLELEVCLHEQSPDISAAVDKTELGAGETLGAGDQGIMVGYATNETEEYLPLPMVLAHRICKRLDELKPENPWMGADGKAQVTVAYENDVPVAVTAVVVSLQHDAEIDHKSIRRFIGKEVLGKVLPRELLKEDTSILVNPSGKFVLGGPAADTGLTGRKLAVDQYGPVAHIGGGALSGKDPTKVDRSGAYAARWVAKNIVAAGMAKRCEVQIAYAIGKSEPVSVAVNTFGTGVVPNSRIEAAVRAVFDLTPAGIIRDLKLNRPIYSKLACYGHFGRTELELPWEKINRKYELLSAALKQSVRQ
;
A
#
# COMPACT_ATOMS: atom_id res chain seq x y z
N MET A 1 -7.50 3.40 -10.32
CA MET A 1 -8.75 2.93 -10.96
C MET A 1 -9.30 1.69 -10.26
N ALA A 2 -8.60 0.58 -10.14
CA ALA A 2 -9.08 -0.68 -9.52
C ALA A 2 -9.72 -0.46 -8.12
N ASP A 3 -9.06 0.24 -7.21
CA ASP A 3 -9.62 0.56 -5.89
C ASP A 3 -10.79 1.57 -5.93
N ALA A 4 -10.87 2.42 -6.94
CA ALA A 4 -12.03 3.29 -7.10
C ALA A 4 -13.28 2.50 -7.55
N ILE A 5 -13.08 1.45 -8.34
CA ILE A 5 -14.14 0.50 -8.73
C ILE A 5 -14.58 -0.30 -7.50
N LEU A 6 -13.64 -0.84 -6.73
CA LEU A 6 -13.95 -1.53 -5.47
C LEU A 6 -14.78 -0.64 -4.52
N ASP A 7 -14.34 0.59 -4.29
CA ASP A 7 -15.06 1.54 -3.42
C ASP A 7 -16.46 1.86 -3.94
N ALA A 8 -16.66 1.91 -5.26
CA ALA A 8 -17.97 2.14 -5.86
C ALA A 8 -18.94 0.99 -5.59
N HIS A 9 -18.46 -0.25 -5.66
CA HIS A 9 -19.24 -1.44 -5.28
C HIS A 9 -19.54 -1.47 -3.78
N LEU A 10 -18.54 -1.27 -2.91
CA LEU A 10 -18.72 -1.33 -1.46
C LEU A 10 -19.64 -0.24 -0.89
N ARG A 11 -19.79 0.89 -1.58
CA ARG A 11 -20.77 1.94 -1.17
C ARG A 11 -22.21 1.47 -1.27
N GLN A 12 -22.52 0.59 -2.20
CA GLN A 12 -23.89 0.10 -2.47
C GLN A 12 -24.09 -1.32 -1.93
N ASP A 13 -23.03 -2.11 -1.90
CA ASP A 13 -23.03 -3.50 -1.46
C ASP A 13 -21.78 -3.80 -0.61
N PRO A 14 -21.86 -3.71 0.72
CA PRO A 14 -20.73 -4.01 1.61
C PRO A 14 -20.21 -5.44 1.52
N ASN A 15 -20.99 -6.36 0.92
CA ASN A 15 -20.64 -7.75 0.71
C ASN A 15 -20.17 -8.05 -0.71
N ALA A 16 -19.96 -7.02 -1.55
CA ALA A 16 -19.45 -7.18 -2.89
C ALA A 16 -18.15 -7.98 -2.94
N ARG A 17 -18.06 -8.93 -3.85
CA ARG A 17 -16.84 -9.67 -4.18
C ARG A 17 -16.23 -9.02 -5.42
N VAL A 18 -15.02 -8.52 -5.27
CA VAL A 18 -14.34 -7.74 -6.30
C VAL A 18 -12.88 -8.15 -6.37
N ALA A 19 -12.44 -8.51 -7.57
CA ALA A 19 -11.04 -8.72 -7.91
C ALA A 19 -10.82 -8.09 -9.29
N VAL A 20 -10.54 -6.78 -9.31
CA VAL A 20 -10.43 -5.99 -10.54
C VAL A 20 -8.99 -5.56 -10.75
N GLU A 21 -8.51 -5.81 -11.96
CA GLU A 21 -7.25 -5.32 -12.46
C GLU A 21 -7.46 -4.32 -13.59
N VAL A 22 -6.51 -3.40 -13.74
CA VAL A 22 -6.54 -2.38 -14.79
C VAL A 22 -5.20 -2.40 -15.51
N PHE A 23 -5.27 -2.55 -16.82
CA PHE A 23 -4.15 -2.37 -17.74
C PHE A 23 -4.36 -1.06 -18.50
N ALA A 24 -3.36 -0.18 -18.49
CA ALA A 24 -3.40 1.09 -19.19
C ALA A 24 -2.16 1.23 -20.09
N THR A 25 -2.37 1.46 -21.36
CA THR A 25 -1.34 1.69 -22.38
C THR A 25 -1.76 2.85 -23.27
N ALA A 26 -0.90 3.25 -24.23
CA ALA A 26 -1.23 4.32 -25.18
C ALA A 26 -2.59 4.06 -25.84
N GLY A 27 -3.51 5.00 -25.74
CA GLY A 27 -4.83 4.98 -26.37
C GLY A 27 -5.84 3.99 -25.77
N LYS A 28 -5.45 3.15 -24.79
CA LYS A 28 -6.35 2.11 -24.30
C LYS A 28 -6.25 1.85 -22.80
N ILE A 29 -7.43 1.71 -22.17
CA ILE A 29 -7.56 1.19 -20.79
C ILE A 29 -8.42 -0.04 -20.83
N ILE A 30 -7.95 -1.14 -20.22
CA ILE A 30 -8.68 -2.38 -20.04
C ILE A 30 -8.95 -2.58 -18.55
N VAL A 31 -10.21 -2.79 -18.20
CA VAL A 31 -10.67 -3.16 -16.86
C VAL A 31 -11.11 -4.61 -16.92
N GLY A 32 -10.38 -5.50 -16.27
CA GLY A 32 -10.66 -6.93 -16.26
C GLY A 32 -10.76 -7.51 -14.86
N GLY A 33 -11.28 -8.74 -14.76
CA GLY A 33 -11.37 -9.46 -13.49
C GLY A 33 -12.78 -9.92 -13.13
N GLU A 34 -13.01 -10.16 -11.83
CA GLU A 34 -14.23 -10.75 -11.34
C GLU A 34 -14.99 -9.78 -10.41
N VAL A 35 -16.30 -9.67 -10.63
CA VAL A 35 -17.20 -8.89 -9.78
C VAL A 35 -18.52 -9.65 -9.56
N THR A 36 -18.82 -9.94 -8.29
CA THR A 36 -20.13 -10.41 -7.85
C THR A 36 -20.69 -9.41 -6.86
N SER A 37 -21.69 -8.64 -7.26
CA SER A 37 -22.22 -7.52 -6.46
C SER A 37 -23.65 -7.19 -6.87
N LYS A 38 -24.43 -6.68 -5.90
CA LYS A 38 -25.76 -6.12 -6.14
C LYS A 38 -25.70 -4.65 -6.58
N ALA A 39 -24.52 -4.04 -6.58
CA ALA A 39 -24.34 -2.65 -6.96
C ALA A 39 -24.46 -2.44 -8.47
N THR A 40 -25.03 -1.32 -8.86
CA THR A 40 -24.98 -0.83 -10.24
C THR A 40 -23.91 0.23 -10.36
N VAL A 41 -22.85 -0.06 -11.10
CA VAL A 41 -21.66 0.77 -11.21
C VAL A 41 -21.40 1.16 -12.66
N SER A 42 -21.09 2.45 -12.91
CA SER A 42 -20.71 2.97 -14.22
C SER A 42 -19.18 3.06 -14.28
N TYR A 43 -18.53 2.10 -14.91
CA TYR A 43 -17.06 1.99 -14.97
C TYR A 43 -16.44 3.15 -15.75
N ASP A 44 -17.08 3.59 -16.82
CA ASP A 44 -16.69 4.75 -17.64
C ASP A 44 -16.58 6.03 -16.79
N LYS A 45 -17.60 6.30 -15.96
CA LYS A 45 -17.60 7.47 -15.06
C LYS A 45 -16.49 7.38 -13.99
N ILE A 46 -16.22 6.18 -13.47
CA ILE A 46 -15.17 5.97 -12.48
C ILE A 46 -13.81 6.19 -13.11
N VAL A 47 -13.55 5.59 -14.27
CA VAL A 47 -12.28 5.73 -14.99
C VAL A 47 -12.04 7.19 -15.36
N ALA A 48 -13.02 7.87 -15.96
CA ALA A 48 -12.94 9.30 -16.29
C ALA A 48 -12.69 10.16 -15.04
N GLY A 49 -13.39 9.88 -13.93
CA GLY A 49 -13.20 10.58 -12.65
C GLY A 49 -11.79 10.40 -12.06
N VAL A 50 -11.17 9.22 -12.25
CA VAL A 50 -9.79 8.99 -11.82
C VAL A 50 -8.80 9.73 -12.71
N ILE A 51 -8.97 9.69 -14.03
CA ILE A 51 -8.15 10.41 -15.01
C ILE A 51 -8.15 11.91 -14.69
N ASN A 52 -9.33 12.50 -14.51
CA ASN A 52 -9.48 13.91 -14.18
C ASN A 52 -8.79 14.28 -12.85
N ARG A 53 -8.89 13.42 -11.83
CA ARG A 53 -8.23 13.66 -10.52
C ARG A 53 -6.71 13.60 -10.61
N ILE A 54 -6.16 12.73 -11.47
CA ILE A 54 -4.71 12.62 -11.72
C ILE A 54 -4.23 13.79 -12.60
N SER A 55 -5.15 14.40 -13.37
CA SER A 55 -4.87 15.47 -14.34
C SER A 55 -4.04 15.01 -15.54
N TYR A 56 -4.22 13.75 -15.99
CA TYR A 56 -3.65 13.30 -17.25
C TYR A 56 -4.32 14.00 -18.43
N THR A 57 -3.49 14.46 -19.36
CA THR A 57 -3.92 15.00 -20.67
C THR A 57 -4.16 13.86 -21.66
N MET A 58 -4.80 14.16 -22.81
CA MET A 58 -4.92 13.17 -23.89
C MET A 58 -3.54 12.77 -24.44
N SER A 59 -2.57 13.68 -24.45
CA SER A 59 -1.18 13.32 -24.81
C SER A 59 -0.58 12.29 -23.84
N ASP A 60 -0.84 12.39 -22.53
CA ASP A 60 -0.37 11.41 -21.55
C ASP A 60 -1.07 10.05 -21.68
N LEU A 61 -2.32 10.05 -22.16
CA LEU A 61 -3.12 8.84 -22.30
C LEU A 61 -2.91 8.15 -23.66
N CYS A 62 -2.79 8.90 -24.74
CA CYS A 62 -2.78 8.39 -26.11
C CYS A 62 -1.48 8.67 -26.86
N GLY A 63 -0.66 9.65 -26.43
CA GLY A 63 0.50 10.14 -27.18
C GLY A 63 0.16 11.30 -28.13
N ASP A 64 -1.10 11.40 -28.56
CA ASP A 64 -1.64 12.47 -29.40
C ASP A 64 -2.82 13.15 -28.68
N PRO A 65 -2.86 14.51 -28.60
CA PRO A 65 -3.95 15.24 -27.96
C PRO A 65 -5.30 15.12 -28.67
N HIS A 66 -5.32 14.66 -29.91
CA HIS A 66 -6.53 14.52 -30.75
C HIS A 66 -7.04 13.09 -30.82
N GLU A 67 -6.32 12.14 -30.28
CA GLU A 67 -6.71 10.72 -30.25
C GLU A 67 -7.73 10.46 -29.14
N LEU A 68 -8.64 9.48 -29.37
CA LEU A 68 -9.65 9.09 -28.41
C LEU A 68 -9.15 7.92 -27.56
N LEU A 69 -9.33 8.04 -26.24
CA LEU A 69 -9.06 6.94 -25.31
C LEU A 69 -10.15 5.88 -25.41
N GLU A 70 -9.76 4.65 -25.71
CA GLU A 70 -10.64 3.47 -25.68
C GLU A 70 -10.69 2.89 -24.25
N LEU A 71 -11.91 2.63 -23.76
CA LEU A 71 -12.14 1.87 -22.53
C LEU A 71 -12.78 0.54 -22.87
N GLU A 72 -12.11 -0.57 -22.51
CA GLU A 72 -12.64 -1.91 -22.62
C GLU A 72 -12.91 -2.48 -21.23
N VAL A 73 -14.11 -3.01 -21.00
CA VAL A 73 -14.51 -3.61 -19.72
C VAL A 73 -14.77 -5.10 -19.92
N CYS A 74 -13.88 -5.93 -19.38
CA CYS A 74 -13.84 -7.38 -19.46
C CYS A 74 -14.07 -7.99 -18.07
N LEU A 75 -15.23 -7.72 -17.47
CA LEU A 75 -15.59 -8.23 -16.15
C LEU A 75 -16.59 -9.38 -16.25
N HIS A 76 -16.42 -10.38 -15.39
CA HIS A 76 -17.34 -11.51 -15.27
C HIS A 76 -17.62 -11.82 -13.79
N GLU A 77 -18.57 -12.73 -13.52
CA GLU A 77 -18.85 -13.18 -12.17
C GLU A 77 -17.78 -14.14 -11.65
N GLN A 78 -17.53 -14.13 -10.34
CA GLN A 78 -16.59 -15.05 -9.70
C GLN A 78 -17.02 -16.50 -9.91
N SER A 79 -16.03 -17.40 -10.12
CA SER A 79 -16.27 -18.84 -10.24
C SER A 79 -17.07 -19.37 -9.04
N PRO A 80 -18.15 -20.16 -9.30
CA PRO A 80 -18.93 -20.81 -8.24
C PRO A 80 -18.09 -21.71 -7.32
N ASP A 81 -17.04 -22.34 -7.83
CA ASP A 81 -16.17 -23.23 -7.06
C ASP A 81 -15.35 -22.45 -6.02
N ILE A 82 -14.84 -21.26 -6.40
CA ILE A 82 -14.12 -20.36 -5.49
C ILE A 82 -15.08 -19.80 -4.44
N SER A 83 -16.26 -19.35 -4.85
CA SER A 83 -17.30 -18.86 -3.95
C SER A 83 -17.67 -19.94 -2.92
N ALA A 84 -17.92 -21.17 -3.37
CA ALA A 84 -18.23 -22.29 -2.50
C ALA A 84 -17.10 -22.66 -1.51
N ALA A 85 -15.83 -22.49 -1.90
CA ALA A 85 -14.69 -22.74 -1.01
C ALA A 85 -14.56 -21.66 0.07
N VAL A 86 -14.92 -20.43 -0.24
CA VAL A 86 -14.87 -19.27 0.68
C VAL A 86 -16.07 -19.27 1.64
N ASP A 87 -17.26 -19.59 1.12
CA ASP A 87 -18.53 -19.53 1.85
C ASP A 87 -18.85 -20.83 2.62
N LYS A 88 -18.04 -21.89 2.46
CA LYS A 88 -18.21 -23.14 3.22
C LYS A 88 -17.83 -22.92 4.68
N THR A 89 -18.85 -22.82 5.51
CA THR A 89 -18.77 -23.09 6.94
C THR A 89 -18.41 -24.55 7.17
N GLU A 90 -17.34 -24.85 7.88
CA GLU A 90 -17.18 -26.17 8.50
C GLU A 90 -18.36 -26.38 9.46
N LEU A 91 -19.09 -27.45 9.24
CA LEU A 91 -20.30 -27.86 9.97
C LEU A 91 -20.14 -27.66 11.49
N GLY A 92 -20.88 -26.74 12.09
CA GLY A 92 -21.22 -26.81 13.49
C GLY A 92 -20.93 -25.61 14.40
N ALA A 93 -20.25 -24.57 13.97
CA ALA A 93 -20.01 -23.39 14.83
C ALA A 93 -19.83 -22.12 14.00
N GLY A 94 -20.86 -21.31 13.90
CA GLY A 94 -20.82 -19.91 13.43
C GLY A 94 -20.24 -19.69 12.03
N GLU A 95 -20.69 -18.65 11.35
CA GLU A 95 -20.19 -18.24 10.04
C GLU A 95 -18.67 -17.98 10.04
N THR A 96 -17.87 -18.98 9.67
CA THR A 96 -16.42 -18.82 9.51
C THR A 96 -16.08 -18.74 8.03
N LEU A 97 -15.66 -17.56 7.59
CA LEU A 97 -15.18 -17.32 6.25
C LEU A 97 -13.82 -18.03 6.06
N GLY A 98 -13.71 -18.92 5.09
CA GLY A 98 -12.44 -19.52 4.68
C GLY A 98 -11.56 -18.55 3.89
N ALA A 99 -10.24 -18.74 3.92
CA ALA A 99 -9.35 -17.98 3.04
C ALA A 99 -9.64 -18.31 1.57
N GLY A 100 -9.78 -17.29 0.75
CA GLY A 100 -10.08 -17.44 -0.68
C GLY A 100 -8.91 -17.90 -1.52
N ASP A 101 -7.70 -17.88 -0.96
CA ASP A 101 -6.48 -18.34 -1.60
C ASP A 101 -5.45 -18.79 -0.55
N GLN A 102 -4.42 -19.46 -1.00
CA GLN A 102 -3.20 -19.73 -0.25
C GLN A 102 -2.23 -18.58 -0.40
N GLY A 103 -1.36 -18.37 0.60
CA GLY A 103 -0.30 -17.37 0.48
C GLY A 103 0.34 -17.00 1.80
N ILE A 104 1.41 -16.21 1.73
CA ILE A 104 2.07 -15.61 2.89
C ILE A 104 1.92 -14.10 2.79
N MET A 105 1.36 -13.49 3.82
CA MET A 105 1.19 -12.05 3.95
C MET A 105 2.18 -11.54 4.99
N VAL A 106 2.78 -10.39 4.71
CA VAL A 106 3.86 -9.83 5.53
C VAL A 106 3.44 -8.48 6.08
N GLY A 107 3.71 -8.28 7.37
CA GLY A 107 3.62 -7.00 8.04
C GLY A 107 4.97 -6.59 8.61
N TYR A 108 5.29 -5.30 8.55
CA TYR A 108 6.52 -4.76 9.12
C TYR A 108 6.25 -3.47 9.87
N ALA A 109 7.03 -3.21 10.90
CA ALA A 109 7.08 -1.95 11.61
C ALA A 109 8.48 -1.71 12.20
N THR A 110 8.86 -0.44 12.31
CA THR A 110 10.09 0.02 12.95
C THR A 110 9.80 1.29 13.72
N ASN A 111 10.56 1.57 14.78
CA ASN A 111 10.39 2.77 15.60
C ASN A 111 11.23 3.97 15.13
N GLU A 112 11.78 3.90 13.91
CA GLU A 112 12.63 4.96 13.37
C GLU A 112 11.86 6.19 12.86
N THR A 113 10.56 6.07 12.63
CA THR A 113 9.68 7.15 12.22
C THR A 113 8.36 7.11 13.00
N GLU A 114 7.62 8.22 13.04
CA GLU A 114 6.29 8.29 13.66
C GLU A 114 5.25 7.41 12.95
N GLU A 115 5.44 7.19 11.64
CA GLU A 115 4.63 6.29 10.83
C GLU A 115 4.88 4.81 11.15
N TYR A 116 5.92 4.50 11.90
CA TYR A 116 6.42 3.13 12.11
C TYR A 116 6.82 2.45 10.78
N LEU A 117 7.37 3.22 9.86
CA LEU A 117 7.90 2.77 8.57
C LEU A 117 9.39 3.10 8.42
N PRO A 118 10.09 2.43 7.48
CA PRO A 118 11.46 2.78 7.15
C PRO A 118 11.59 4.24 6.68
N LEU A 119 12.57 4.96 7.20
CA LEU A 119 12.77 6.38 6.89
C LEU A 119 12.88 6.67 5.38
N PRO A 120 13.63 5.89 4.56
CA PRO A 120 13.71 6.15 3.12
C PRO A 120 12.34 6.06 2.42
N MET A 121 11.46 5.15 2.86
CA MET A 121 10.08 5.05 2.34
C MET A 121 9.26 6.28 2.70
N VAL A 122 9.31 6.69 3.96
CA VAL A 122 8.58 7.88 4.44
C VAL A 122 9.02 9.13 3.67
N LEU A 123 10.33 9.31 3.49
CA LEU A 123 10.86 10.46 2.75
C LEU A 123 10.47 10.43 1.26
N ALA A 124 10.55 9.26 0.62
CA ALA A 124 10.14 9.12 -0.79
C ALA A 124 8.64 9.41 -0.98
N HIS A 125 7.78 8.91 -0.09
CA HIS A 125 6.34 9.21 -0.12
C HIS A 125 6.06 10.69 0.13
N ARG A 126 6.73 11.32 1.11
CA ARG A 126 6.58 12.75 1.39
C ARG A 126 7.03 13.62 0.22
N ILE A 127 8.10 13.23 -0.50
CA ILE A 127 8.54 13.93 -1.71
C ILE A 127 7.45 13.86 -2.79
N CYS A 128 6.95 12.67 -3.12
CA CYS A 128 5.89 12.51 -4.13
C CYS A 128 4.61 13.25 -3.73
N LYS A 129 4.20 13.18 -2.46
CA LYS A 129 3.03 13.91 -1.95
C LYS A 129 3.23 15.43 -2.11
N ARG A 130 4.44 15.94 -1.78
CA ARG A 130 4.76 17.36 -1.93
C ARG A 130 4.74 17.82 -3.38
N LEU A 131 5.18 16.98 -4.32
CA LEU A 131 5.05 17.26 -5.76
C LEU A 131 3.58 17.45 -6.15
N ASP A 132 2.69 16.55 -5.70
CA ASP A 132 1.26 16.64 -6.01
C ASP A 132 0.59 17.88 -5.39
N GLU A 133 0.97 18.26 -4.17
CA GLU A 133 0.48 19.46 -3.49
C GLU A 133 0.85 20.76 -4.24
N LEU A 134 1.97 20.77 -4.96
CA LEU A 134 2.46 21.95 -5.68
C LEU A 134 1.87 22.09 -7.09
N LYS A 135 1.34 21.04 -7.69
CA LYS A 135 0.82 21.04 -9.07
C LYS A 135 -0.26 22.11 -9.32
N PRO A 136 -1.28 22.33 -8.45
CA PRO A 136 -2.33 23.32 -8.72
C PRO A 136 -1.82 24.74 -8.93
N GLU A 137 -0.70 25.09 -8.27
CA GLU A 137 -0.08 26.40 -8.35
C GLU A 137 1.03 26.49 -9.41
N ASN A 138 1.39 25.36 -10.01
CA ASN A 138 2.50 25.22 -10.95
C ASN A 138 2.07 24.45 -12.21
N PRO A 139 1.31 25.05 -13.14
CA PRO A 139 0.73 24.37 -14.30
C PRO A 139 1.74 23.70 -15.24
N TRP A 140 3.02 24.07 -15.16
CA TRP A 140 4.10 23.46 -15.92
C TRP A 140 4.51 22.05 -15.39
N MET A 141 4.04 21.67 -14.21
CA MET A 141 4.27 20.34 -13.62
C MET A 141 3.25 19.35 -14.20
N GLY A 142 3.74 18.28 -14.83
CA GLY A 142 2.90 17.17 -15.28
C GLY A 142 2.44 16.25 -14.16
N ALA A 143 1.64 15.27 -14.53
CA ALA A 143 1.02 14.35 -13.59
C ALA A 143 2.02 13.37 -12.94
N ASP A 144 3.04 12.94 -13.69
CA ASP A 144 3.96 11.91 -13.24
C ASP A 144 5.09 12.45 -12.37
N GLY A 145 5.35 11.75 -11.28
CA GLY A 145 6.47 12.02 -10.38
C GLY A 145 7.02 10.73 -9.78
N LYS A 146 8.34 10.68 -9.60
CA LYS A 146 9.03 9.56 -8.95
C LYS A 146 10.02 10.09 -7.93
N ALA A 147 10.18 9.40 -6.81
CA ALA A 147 11.20 9.71 -5.82
C ALA A 147 11.89 8.44 -5.35
N GLN A 148 13.20 8.55 -5.15
CA GLN A 148 14.02 7.53 -4.51
C GLN A 148 14.90 8.20 -3.48
N VAL A 149 15.01 7.60 -2.29
CA VAL A 149 15.85 8.11 -1.20
C VAL A 149 16.73 6.98 -0.69
N THR A 150 18.02 7.26 -0.55
CA THR A 150 18.99 6.34 0.04
C THR A 150 19.45 6.91 1.37
N VAL A 151 19.39 6.09 2.42
CA VAL A 151 19.76 6.45 3.80
C VAL A 151 20.85 5.51 4.27
N ALA A 152 21.91 6.08 4.86
CA ALA A 152 22.93 5.32 5.56
C ALA A 152 22.49 5.04 6.99
N TYR A 153 22.78 3.84 7.48
CA TYR A 153 22.45 3.37 8.81
C TYR A 153 23.71 2.95 9.57
N GLU A 154 23.78 3.30 10.85
CA GLU A 154 24.77 2.79 11.81
C GLU A 154 24.04 2.16 12.99
N ASN A 155 24.29 0.88 13.28
CA ASN A 155 23.61 0.12 14.35
C ASN A 155 22.07 0.21 14.28
N ASP A 156 21.52 0.07 13.08
CA ASP A 156 20.09 0.18 12.78
C ASP A 156 19.47 1.58 13.01
N VAL A 157 20.30 2.63 13.14
CA VAL A 157 19.86 4.02 13.28
C VAL A 157 20.20 4.78 11.99
N PRO A 158 19.25 5.51 11.39
CA PRO A 158 19.52 6.34 10.22
C PRO A 158 20.47 7.51 10.59
N VAL A 159 21.59 7.67 9.86
CA VAL A 159 22.62 8.66 10.17
C VAL A 159 22.84 9.69 9.07
N ALA A 160 22.51 9.37 7.83
CA ALA A 160 22.61 10.32 6.72
C ALA A 160 21.68 9.94 5.56
N VAL A 161 21.14 10.94 4.87
CA VAL A 161 20.60 10.79 3.53
C VAL A 161 21.77 10.92 2.56
N THR A 162 22.11 9.85 1.85
CA THR A 162 23.27 9.81 0.95
C THR A 162 22.92 10.12 -0.50
N ALA A 163 21.71 9.78 -0.93
CA ALA A 163 21.25 10.12 -2.28
C ALA A 163 19.73 10.36 -2.33
N VAL A 164 19.33 11.31 -3.17
CA VAL A 164 17.94 11.56 -3.50
C VAL A 164 17.81 11.71 -5.01
N VAL A 165 16.91 10.94 -5.61
CA VAL A 165 16.54 11.07 -7.02
C VAL A 165 15.09 11.50 -7.10
N VAL A 166 14.82 12.57 -7.85
CA VAL A 166 13.47 13.05 -8.15
C VAL A 166 13.32 13.17 -9.65
N SER A 167 12.31 12.52 -10.21
CA SER A 167 11.89 12.72 -11.59
C SER A 167 10.49 13.31 -11.58
N LEU A 168 10.33 14.42 -12.32
CA LEU A 168 9.07 15.16 -12.43
C LEU A 168 8.78 15.41 -13.91
N GLN A 169 7.61 15.00 -14.36
CA GLN A 169 7.09 15.38 -15.68
C GLN A 169 6.85 16.89 -15.73
N HIS A 170 7.19 17.51 -16.87
CA HIS A 170 7.14 18.96 -17.01
C HIS A 170 6.91 19.41 -18.46
N ASP A 171 6.46 20.64 -18.65
CA ASP A 171 6.33 21.25 -19.95
C ASP A 171 7.69 21.36 -20.66
N ALA A 172 7.69 21.21 -21.99
CA ALA A 172 8.89 21.22 -22.82
C ALA A 172 9.69 22.54 -22.74
N GLU A 173 9.02 23.64 -22.44
CA GLU A 173 9.59 25.01 -22.41
C GLU A 173 10.35 25.31 -21.10
N ILE A 174 10.15 24.52 -20.04
CA ILE A 174 10.85 24.73 -18.77
C ILE A 174 12.27 24.18 -18.83
N ASP A 175 13.24 25.00 -18.48
CA ASP A 175 14.64 24.60 -18.46
C ASP A 175 14.97 23.75 -17.21
N HIS A 176 15.89 22.81 -17.38
CA HIS A 176 16.30 21.86 -16.34
C HIS A 176 16.86 22.57 -15.08
N LYS A 177 17.53 23.70 -15.21
CA LYS A 177 18.10 24.45 -14.08
C LYS A 177 17.00 25.05 -13.21
N SER A 178 15.92 25.54 -13.82
CA SER A 178 14.73 26.03 -13.12
C SER A 178 14.02 24.93 -12.37
N ILE A 179 13.81 23.75 -13.00
CA ILE A 179 13.23 22.56 -12.34
C ILE A 179 14.08 22.17 -11.13
N ARG A 180 15.39 22.03 -11.31
CA ARG A 180 16.32 21.65 -10.23
C ARG A 180 16.26 22.62 -9.06
N ARG A 181 16.25 23.93 -9.32
CA ARG A 181 16.14 24.98 -8.29
C ARG A 181 14.81 24.88 -7.55
N PHE A 182 13.72 24.72 -8.28
CA PHE A 182 12.38 24.60 -7.72
C PHE A 182 12.27 23.38 -6.80
N ILE A 183 12.64 22.19 -7.30
CA ILE A 183 12.63 20.95 -6.52
C ILE A 183 13.50 21.07 -5.28
N GLY A 184 14.71 21.63 -5.41
CA GLY A 184 15.61 21.82 -4.26
C GLY A 184 15.00 22.69 -3.16
N LYS A 185 14.35 23.79 -3.53
CA LYS A 185 13.77 24.76 -2.60
C LYS A 185 12.40 24.35 -2.07
N GLU A 186 11.47 24.04 -2.96
CA GLU A 186 10.04 23.88 -2.60
C GLU A 186 9.66 22.43 -2.23
N VAL A 187 10.49 21.45 -2.58
CA VAL A 187 10.26 20.05 -2.25
C VAL A 187 11.29 19.55 -1.24
N LEU A 188 12.56 19.41 -1.65
CA LEU A 188 13.58 18.77 -0.81
C LEU A 188 13.89 19.58 0.45
N GLY A 189 13.97 20.91 0.34
CA GLY A 189 14.19 21.81 1.47
C GLY A 189 13.05 21.84 2.49
N LYS A 190 11.87 21.28 2.15
CA LYS A 190 10.70 21.18 3.04
C LYS A 190 10.49 19.77 3.59
N VAL A 191 10.99 18.74 2.89
CA VAL A 191 10.74 17.33 3.22
C VAL A 191 11.92 16.67 3.94
N LEU A 192 13.15 16.98 3.50
CA LEU A 192 14.32 16.29 4.02
C LEU A 192 14.75 16.85 5.39
N PRO A 193 15.03 15.99 6.38
CA PRO A 193 15.57 16.41 7.68
C PRO A 193 16.98 16.96 7.52
N ARG A 194 17.18 18.22 7.93
CA ARG A 194 18.44 18.93 7.73
C ARG A 194 19.63 18.26 8.42
N GLU A 195 19.40 17.65 9.57
CA GLU A 195 20.38 16.94 10.37
C GLU A 195 20.96 15.69 9.70
N LEU A 196 20.20 15.10 8.76
CA LEU A 196 20.62 13.93 7.98
C LEU A 196 21.25 14.29 6.64
N LEU A 197 21.22 15.57 6.22
CA LEU A 197 21.88 16.02 5.01
C LEU A 197 23.36 16.30 5.28
N LYS A 198 24.22 15.79 4.40
CA LYS A 198 25.68 16.00 4.43
C LYS A 198 26.11 16.79 3.19
N GLU A 199 27.33 17.33 3.22
CA GLU A 199 27.88 18.08 2.06
C GLU A 199 27.99 17.24 0.80
N ASP A 200 28.21 15.93 0.95
CA ASP A 200 28.33 14.93 -0.12
C ASP A 200 27.00 14.25 -0.49
N THR A 201 25.87 14.67 0.09
CA THR A 201 24.55 14.15 -0.30
C THR A 201 24.28 14.38 -1.79
N SER A 202 24.15 13.29 -2.56
CA SER A 202 23.88 13.36 -3.99
C SER A 202 22.41 13.69 -4.27
N ILE A 203 22.15 14.82 -4.96
CA ILE A 203 20.79 15.22 -5.36
C ILE A 203 20.67 15.22 -6.88
N LEU A 204 19.89 14.30 -7.41
CA LEU A 204 19.64 14.10 -8.83
C LEU A 204 18.19 14.47 -9.16
N VAL A 205 18.00 15.47 -10.00
CA VAL A 205 16.67 15.89 -10.48
C VAL A 205 16.62 15.68 -11.97
N ASN A 206 15.65 14.92 -12.47
CA ASN A 206 15.51 14.54 -13.88
C ASN A 206 16.87 14.15 -14.52
N PRO A 207 17.57 13.13 -13.98
CA PRO A 207 18.94 12.81 -14.39
C PRO A 207 19.05 12.36 -15.86
N SER A 208 17.96 11.89 -16.46
CA SER A 208 17.88 11.53 -17.88
C SER A 208 17.64 12.73 -18.81
N GLY A 209 17.47 13.95 -18.25
CA GLY A 209 17.16 15.16 -19.01
C GLY A 209 15.66 15.48 -19.02
N LYS A 210 15.09 15.76 -20.21
CA LYS A 210 13.68 16.12 -20.35
C LYS A 210 12.74 14.95 -20.00
N PHE A 211 11.66 15.25 -19.29
CA PHE A 211 10.57 14.34 -19.01
C PHE A 211 9.24 15.02 -19.33
N VAL A 212 8.90 15.06 -20.61
CA VAL A 212 7.73 15.79 -21.15
C VAL A 212 6.54 14.85 -21.32
N LEU A 213 6.72 13.71 -21.97
CA LEU A 213 5.67 12.72 -22.13
C LEU A 213 5.59 11.83 -20.88
N GLY A 214 4.43 11.76 -20.26
CA GLY A 214 4.13 10.90 -19.13
C GLY A 214 2.96 9.95 -19.37
N GLY A 215 2.42 9.40 -18.30
CA GLY A 215 1.24 8.55 -18.33
C GLY A 215 1.38 7.23 -19.10
N PRO A 216 0.24 6.60 -19.43
CA PRO A 216 0.19 5.35 -20.18
C PRO A 216 0.80 5.42 -21.58
N ALA A 217 0.85 6.60 -22.19
CA ALA A 217 1.49 6.78 -23.49
C ALA A 217 3.01 6.66 -23.42
N ALA A 218 3.61 7.03 -22.28
CA ALA A 218 5.05 6.88 -22.06
C ALA A 218 5.43 5.50 -21.56
N ASP A 219 4.63 4.95 -20.63
CA ASP A 219 4.91 3.65 -19.98
C ASP A 219 3.62 2.95 -19.58
N THR A 220 3.45 1.73 -20.03
CA THR A 220 2.28 0.90 -19.73
C THR A 220 2.16 0.61 -18.24
N GLY A 221 0.97 0.86 -17.68
CA GLY A 221 0.63 0.57 -16.29
C GLY A 221 -0.24 -0.67 -16.12
N LEU A 222 -0.06 -1.37 -14.99
CA LEU A 222 -0.89 -2.51 -14.60
C LEU A 222 -1.06 -2.52 -13.09
N THR A 223 -2.26 -2.85 -12.62
CA THR A 223 -2.53 -3.05 -11.19
C THR A 223 -1.56 -4.05 -10.57
N GLY A 224 -1.02 -3.74 -9.38
CA GLY A 224 -0.16 -4.64 -8.62
C GLY A 224 1.29 -4.77 -9.12
N ARG A 225 1.78 -3.89 -10.01
CA ARG A 225 3.18 -3.90 -10.48
C ARG A 225 4.17 -3.13 -9.58
N LYS A 226 3.74 -2.58 -8.45
CA LYS A 226 4.59 -1.81 -7.54
C LYS A 226 4.43 -2.26 -6.08
N LEU A 227 4.40 -3.59 -5.84
CA LEU A 227 4.14 -4.18 -4.53
C LEU A 227 5.11 -3.69 -3.44
N ALA A 228 6.37 -3.45 -3.77
CA ALA A 228 7.34 -2.90 -2.81
C ALA A 228 6.99 -1.45 -2.41
N VAL A 229 6.53 -0.63 -3.38
CA VAL A 229 6.06 0.75 -3.11
C VAL A 229 4.77 0.74 -2.31
N ASP A 230 3.88 -0.21 -2.57
CA ASP A 230 2.62 -0.36 -1.85
C ASP A 230 2.83 -0.72 -0.37
N GLN A 231 3.95 -1.35 -0.02
CA GLN A 231 4.21 -1.91 1.32
C GLN A 231 5.41 -1.26 2.02
N TYR A 232 6.60 -1.89 2.02
CA TYR A 232 7.74 -1.48 2.87
C TYR A 232 9.01 -1.18 2.09
N GLY A 233 8.95 -1.04 0.76
CA GLY A 233 10.13 -0.90 -0.09
C GLY A 233 11.04 -2.14 -0.02
N PRO A 234 12.35 -1.95 -0.09
CA PRO A 234 13.33 -3.04 -0.05
C PRO A 234 13.71 -3.49 1.38
N VAL A 235 13.12 -2.90 2.43
CA VAL A 235 13.57 -3.11 3.82
C VAL A 235 13.00 -4.37 4.45
N ALA A 236 11.81 -4.78 4.07
CA ALA A 236 11.14 -5.97 4.57
C ALA A 236 10.71 -6.89 3.44
N HIS A 237 10.42 -8.15 3.76
CA HIS A 237 9.77 -9.04 2.82
C HIS A 237 8.38 -8.52 2.48
N ILE A 238 7.86 -8.94 1.35
CA ILE A 238 6.49 -8.68 0.90
C ILE A 238 5.81 -9.98 0.53
N GLY A 239 4.50 -10.05 0.67
CA GLY A 239 3.71 -11.15 0.11
C GLY A 239 3.67 -11.09 -1.42
N GLY A 240 3.28 -12.20 -2.06
CA GLY A 240 3.23 -12.30 -3.53
C GLY A 240 2.02 -11.62 -4.17
N GLY A 241 0.94 -11.38 -3.41
CA GLY A 241 -0.33 -10.87 -3.93
C GLY A 241 -0.41 -9.35 -4.01
N ALA A 242 -0.99 -8.84 -5.10
CA ALA A 242 -1.38 -7.45 -5.20
C ALA A 242 -2.48 -7.11 -4.19
N LEU A 243 -2.44 -5.89 -3.64
CA LEU A 243 -3.41 -5.40 -2.67
C LEU A 243 -4.60 -4.70 -3.36
N SER A 244 -4.29 -3.77 -4.27
CA SER A 244 -5.28 -2.93 -4.96
C SER A 244 -6.24 -3.74 -5.81
N GLY A 245 -7.51 -3.31 -5.89
CA GLY A 245 -8.56 -3.93 -6.69
C GLY A 245 -9.25 -5.13 -6.06
N LYS A 246 -8.78 -5.60 -4.91
CA LYS A 246 -9.29 -6.78 -4.19
C LYS A 246 -10.17 -6.37 -3.01
N ASP A 247 -11.34 -6.99 -2.88
CA ASP A 247 -12.21 -6.85 -1.71
C ASP A 247 -11.61 -7.53 -0.47
N PRO A 248 -12.09 -7.22 0.75
CA PRO A 248 -11.50 -7.70 2.00
C PRO A 248 -11.51 -9.22 2.22
N THR A 249 -12.26 -9.99 1.45
CA THR A 249 -12.26 -11.45 1.56
C THR A 249 -10.99 -12.08 0.98
N LYS A 250 -10.27 -11.34 0.15
CA LYS A 250 -8.95 -11.73 -0.38
C LYS A 250 -7.90 -11.50 0.68
N VAL A 251 -7.34 -12.59 1.21
CA VAL A 251 -6.31 -12.56 2.28
C VAL A 251 -5.03 -11.86 1.84
N ASP A 252 -4.72 -11.78 0.55
CA ASP A 252 -3.63 -10.95 0.03
C ASP A 252 -3.70 -9.53 0.58
N ARG A 253 -4.90 -8.95 0.64
CA ARG A 253 -5.14 -7.61 1.14
C ARG A 253 -5.40 -7.60 2.65
N SER A 254 -6.42 -8.30 3.11
CA SER A 254 -6.84 -8.28 4.51
C SER A 254 -5.76 -8.85 5.45
N GLY A 255 -5.10 -9.92 5.05
CA GLY A 255 -3.99 -10.52 5.79
C GLY A 255 -2.76 -9.62 5.86
N ALA A 256 -2.41 -8.92 4.77
CA ALA A 256 -1.33 -7.92 4.78
C ALA A 256 -1.64 -6.77 5.73
N TYR A 257 -2.88 -6.29 5.77
CA TYR A 257 -3.31 -5.25 6.71
C TYR A 257 -3.31 -5.73 8.16
N ALA A 258 -3.75 -6.96 8.41
CA ALA A 258 -3.67 -7.57 9.74
C ALA A 258 -2.22 -7.75 10.19
N ALA A 259 -1.34 -8.24 9.33
CA ALA A 259 0.08 -8.41 9.62
C ALA A 259 0.74 -7.06 9.96
N ARG A 260 0.41 -5.98 9.22
CA ARG A 260 0.85 -4.61 9.55
C ARG A 260 0.32 -4.16 10.91
N TRP A 261 -0.96 -4.36 11.19
CA TRP A 261 -1.57 -4.00 12.46
C TRP A 261 -0.89 -4.69 13.64
N VAL A 262 -0.62 -5.99 13.52
CA VAL A 262 0.13 -6.78 14.51
C VAL A 262 1.55 -6.23 14.70
N ALA A 263 2.33 -6.09 13.62
CA ALA A 263 3.71 -5.62 13.66
C ALA A 263 3.81 -4.23 14.33
N LYS A 264 2.91 -3.31 13.96
CA LYS A 264 2.87 -1.97 14.53
C LYS A 264 2.55 -1.98 16.03
N ASN A 265 1.63 -2.82 16.49
CA ASN A 265 1.32 -2.94 17.91
C ASN A 265 2.46 -3.59 18.71
N ILE A 266 3.22 -4.53 18.14
CA ILE A 266 4.42 -5.10 18.79
C ILE A 266 5.47 -3.99 19.04
N VAL A 267 5.79 -3.20 18.01
CA VAL A 267 6.76 -2.12 18.14
C VAL A 267 6.26 -1.01 19.07
N ALA A 268 4.99 -0.60 18.93
CA ALA A 268 4.39 0.42 19.79
C ALA A 268 4.24 0.00 21.25
N ALA A 269 4.20 -1.31 21.54
CA ALA A 269 4.24 -1.86 22.90
C ALA A 269 5.65 -1.87 23.51
N GLY A 270 6.68 -1.46 22.75
CA GLY A 270 8.08 -1.50 23.17
C GLY A 270 8.65 -2.91 23.24
N MET A 271 7.99 -3.91 22.63
CA MET A 271 8.44 -5.29 22.65
C MET A 271 9.62 -5.55 21.69
N ALA A 272 9.79 -4.71 20.67
CA ALA A 272 10.92 -4.71 19.77
C ALA A 272 11.11 -3.32 19.15
N LYS A 273 12.32 -3.00 18.64
CA LYS A 273 12.56 -1.77 17.87
C LYS A 273 12.05 -1.90 16.44
N ARG A 274 12.15 -3.08 15.86
CA ARG A 274 11.59 -3.45 14.54
C ARG A 274 11.04 -4.86 14.58
N CYS A 275 10.02 -5.10 13.77
CA CYS A 275 9.32 -6.38 13.76
C CYS A 275 8.76 -6.68 12.38
N GLU A 276 8.98 -7.90 11.91
CA GLU A 276 8.30 -8.50 10.77
C GLU A 276 7.37 -9.59 11.26
N VAL A 277 6.16 -9.60 10.75
CA VAL A 277 5.12 -10.61 11.03
C VAL A 277 4.74 -11.28 9.72
N GLN A 278 4.78 -12.60 9.68
CA GLN A 278 4.34 -13.38 8.53
C GLN A 278 3.10 -14.20 8.94
N ILE A 279 2.06 -14.11 8.13
CA ILE A 279 0.83 -14.90 8.31
C ILE A 279 0.62 -15.72 7.05
N ALA A 280 0.53 -17.04 7.18
CA ALA A 280 0.30 -17.94 6.06
C ALA A 280 -1.12 -18.51 6.11
N TYR A 281 -1.81 -18.53 4.96
CA TYR A 281 -3.14 -19.10 4.79
C TYR A 281 -3.12 -20.27 3.80
N ALA A 282 -4.09 -21.17 3.95
CA ALA A 282 -4.42 -22.20 2.97
C ALA A 282 -5.86 -21.99 2.50
N ILE A 283 -6.11 -22.20 1.20
CA ILE A 283 -7.45 -22.05 0.61
C ILE A 283 -8.50 -22.86 1.39
N GLY A 284 -9.65 -22.26 1.66
CA GLY A 284 -10.77 -22.87 2.37
C GLY A 284 -10.57 -23.07 3.88
N LYS A 285 -9.41 -22.69 4.46
CA LYS A 285 -9.19 -22.70 5.90
C LYS A 285 -9.43 -21.32 6.50
N SER A 286 -10.14 -21.26 7.63
CA SER A 286 -10.38 -20.02 8.37
C SER A 286 -9.17 -19.62 9.21
N GLU A 287 -8.55 -20.59 9.90
CA GLU A 287 -7.37 -20.31 10.71
C GLU A 287 -6.10 -20.22 9.87
N PRO A 288 -5.18 -19.28 10.18
CA PRO A 288 -3.89 -19.25 9.53
C PRO A 288 -3.08 -20.51 9.87
N VAL A 289 -2.47 -21.12 8.86
CA VAL A 289 -1.61 -22.31 9.03
C VAL A 289 -0.30 -21.97 9.73
N SER A 290 0.15 -20.72 9.66
CA SER A 290 1.34 -20.24 10.35
C SER A 290 1.22 -18.77 10.72
N VAL A 291 1.76 -18.40 11.88
CA VAL A 291 2.05 -17.01 12.28
C VAL A 291 3.47 -17.01 12.83
N ALA A 292 4.36 -16.27 12.21
CA ALA A 292 5.76 -16.14 12.61
C ALA A 292 6.10 -14.67 12.89
N VAL A 293 6.96 -14.44 13.88
CA VAL A 293 7.43 -13.11 14.27
C VAL A 293 8.96 -13.09 14.25
N ASN A 294 9.53 -12.10 13.59
CA ASN A 294 10.96 -11.82 13.61
C ASN A 294 11.22 -10.41 14.12
N THR A 295 11.89 -10.30 15.24
CA THR A 295 12.29 -9.00 15.84
C THR A 295 13.71 -8.58 15.47
N PHE A 296 14.37 -9.32 14.59
CA PHE A 296 15.75 -9.05 14.13
C PHE A 296 16.75 -8.86 15.30
N GLY A 297 16.57 -9.59 16.38
CA GLY A 297 17.39 -9.49 17.58
C GLY A 297 17.11 -8.27 18.46
N THR A 298 16.12 -7.44 18.14
CA THR A 298 15.75 -6.24 18.93
C THR A 298 14.65 -6.50 19.96
N GLY A 299 14.15 -7.74 20.06
CA GLY A 299 13.09 -8.13 20.97
C GLY A 299 13.51 -8.11 22.44
N VAL A 300 12.65 -7.60 23.31
CA VAL A 300 12.85 -7.61 24.77
C VAL A 300 12.36 -8.93 25.41
N VAL A 301 11.62 -9.73 24.63
CA VAL A 301 11.22 -11.10 24.98
C VAL A 301 11.42 -12.00 23.75
N PRO A 302 11.53 -13.34 23.94
CA PRO A 302 11.69 -14.27 22.82
C PRO A 302 10.55 -14.17 21.79
N ASN A 303 10.87 -14.32 20.50
CA ASN A 303 9.88 -14.27 19.41
C ASN A 303 8.71 -15.22 19.64
N SER A 304 8.96 -16.44 20.15
CA SER A 304 7.93 -17.43 20.46
C SER A 304 6.87 -16.94 21.46
N ARG A 305 7.27 -16.11 22.43
CA ARG A 305 6.32 -15.48 23.36
C ARG A 305 5.49 -14.40 22.68
N ILE A 306 6.10 -13.65 21.78
CA ILE A 306 5.37 -12.63 20.99
C ILE A 306 4.36 -13.32 20.08
N GLU A 307 4.75 -14.41 19.40
CA GLU A 307 3.86 -15.22 18.55
C GLU A 307 2.65 -15.76 19.32
N ALA A 308 2.89 -16.32 20.51
CA ALA A 308 1.81 -16.81 21.36
C ALA A 308 0.88 -15.68 21.85
N ALA A 309 1.44 -14.52 22.18
CA ALA A 309 0.65 -13.34 22.53
C ALA A 309 -0.17 -12.81 21.34
N VAL A 310 0.40 -12.80 20.14
CA VAL A 310 -0.30 -12.43 18.90
C VAL A 310 -1.52 -13.32 18.68
N ARG A 311 -1.36 -14.66 18.75
CA ARG A 311 -2.46 -15.62 18.61
C ARG A 311 -3.54 -15.48 19.70
N ALA A 312 -3.18 -15.01 20.88
CA ALA A 312 -4.12 -14.81 21.99
C ALA A 312 -4.92 -13.49 21.89
N VAL A 313 -4.38 -12.48 21.20
CA VAL A 313 -4.93 -11.11 21.18
C VAL A 313 -5.62 -10.78 19.87
N PHE A 314 -5.17 -11.32 18.75
CA PHE A 314 -5.67 -11.01 17.42
C PHE A 314 -6.43 -12.21 16.83
N ASP A 315 -7.65 -11.97 16.40
CA ASP A 315 -8.39 -12.92 15.56
C ASP A 315 -7.90 -12.75 14.11
N LEU A 316 -7.03 -13.67 13.70
CA LEU A 316 -6.41 -13.63 12.37
C LEU A 316 -7.16 -14.49 11.34
N THR A 317 -8.38 -14.91 11.64
CA THR A 317 -9.30 -15.48 10.64
C THR A 317 -9.72 -14.37 9.65
N PRO A 318 -10.01 -14.66 8.37
CA PRO A 318 -10.50 -13.66 7.42
C PRO A 318 -11.71 -12.88 7.95
N ALA A 319 -12.69 -13.56 8.58
CA ALA A 319 -13.86 -12.93 9.18
C ALA A 319 -13.48 -12.01 10.36
N GLY A 320 -12.58 -12.46 11.22
CA GLY A 320 -12.07 -11.70 12.36
C GLY A 320 -11.37 -10.41 11.91
N ILE A 321 -10.50 -10.52 10.91
CA ILE A 321 -9.78 -9.37 10.33
C ILE A 321 -10.76 -8.34 9.75
N ILE A 322 -11.72 -8.81 8.93
CA ILE A 322 -12.72 -7.93 8.29
C ILE A 322 -13.53 -7.19 9.36
N ARG A 323 -13.96 -7.90 10.41
CA ARG A 323 -14.72 -7.35 11.53
C ARG A 323 -13.90 -6.33 12.32
N ASP A 324 -12.70 -6.71 12.78
CA ASP A 324 -11.91 -5.91 13.71
C ASP A 324 -11.32 -4.66 13.03
N LEU A 325 -10.95 -4.77 11.77
CA LEU A 325 -10.47 -3.66 10.95
C LEU A 325 -11.60 -2.95 10.18
N LYS A 326 -12.84 -3.41 10.27
CA LYS A 326 -14.02 -2.82 9.60
C LYS A 326 -13.77 -2.57 8.12
N LEU A 327 -13.35 -3.60 7.39
CA LEU A 327 -12.87 -3.47 6.02
C LEU A 327 -13.98 -3.35 4.96
N ASN A 328 -15.22 -3.77 5.26
CA ASN A 328 -16.35 -3.71 4.32
C ASN A 328 -16.89 -2.28 4.13
N ARG A 329 -16.00 -1.36 3.74
CA ARG A 329 -16.30 0.08 3.54
C ARG A 329 -15.46 0.65 2.41
N PRO A 330 -15.91 1.75 1.77
CA PRO A 330 -15.20 2.37 0.66
C PRO A 330 -14.05 3.27 1.17
N ILE A 331 -12.92 2.65 1.55
CA ILE A 331 -11.73 3.32 2.11
C ILE A 331 -10.47 3.14 1.26
N TYR A 332 -10.57 2.49 0.10
CA TYR A 332 -9.43 1.94 -0.63
C TYR A 332 -8.86 2.86 -1.69
N SER A 333 -9.68 3.64 -2.38
CA SER A 333 -9.23 4.50 -3.50
C SER A 333 -8.17 5.54 -3.10
N LYS A 334 -8.12 5.93 -1.82
CA LYS A 334 -7.12 6.86 -1.28
C LYS A 334 -5.75 6.20 -1.05
N LEU A 335 -5.67 4.87 -1.12
CA LEU A 335 -4.44 4.10 -0.90
C LEU A 335 -3.64 3.89 -2.19
N ALA A 336 -4.20 4.23 -3.33
CA ALA A 336 -3.59 4.00 -4.64
C ALA A 336 -2.30 4.80 -4.89
N CYS A 337 -1.99 5.78 -4.04
CA CYS A 337 -0.75 6.57 -4.06
C CYS A 337 -0.11 6.56 -2.68
N TYR A 338 1.21 6.65 -2.63
CA TYR A 338 2.02 6.78 -1.39
C TYR A 338 1.95 5.56 -0.46
N GLY A 339 1.69 4.38 -1.00
CA GLY A 339 1.61 3.11 -0.27
C GLY A 339 0.37 2.94 0.59
N HIS A 340 0.17 1.72 1.07
CA HIS A 340 -0.99 1.32 1.87
C HIS A 340 -0.75 1.50 3.39
N PHE A 341 0.48 1.75 3.80
CA PHE A 341 0.90 1.80 5.21
C PHE A 341 1.51 3.15 5.58
N GLY A 342 1.48 3.47 6.89
CA GLY A 342 2.03 4.71 7.43
C GLY A 342 1.26 5.98 7.05
N ARG A 343 0.03 5.85 6.57
CA ARG A 343 -0.82 6.95 6.12
C ARG A 343 -1.55 7.57 7.31
N THR A 344 -0.80 8.34 8.11
CA THR A 344 -1.31 8.93 9.37
C THR A 344 -2.43 9.96 9.15
N GLU A 345 -2.47 10.57 7.97
CA GLU A 345 -3.52 11.51 7.56
C GLU A 345 -4.86 10.81 7.20
N LEU A 346 -4.84 9.49 7.06
CA LEU A 346 -6.03 8.67 6.84
C LEU A 346 -6.28 7.87 8.12
N GLU A 347 -7.49 7.90 8.65
CA GLU A 347 -7.86 7.12 9.83
C GLU A 347 -8.00 5.62 9.51
N LEU A 348 -6.88 4.99 9.13
CA LEU A 348 -6.85 3.59 8.71
C LEU A 348 -6.84 2.64 9.91
N PRO A 349 -7.71 1.62 9.94
CA PRO A 349 -7.82 0.71 11.08
C PRO A 349 -6.54 -0.06 11.40
N TRP A 350 -5.80 -0.49 10.39
CA TRP A 350 -4.55 -1.23 10.54
C TRP A 350 -3.36 -0.38 11.00
N GLU A 351 -3.51 0.93 11.01
CA GLU A 351 -2.52 1.85 11.57
C GLU A 351 -2.74 2.16 13.06
N LYS A 352 -3.81 1.64 13.67
CA LYS A 352 -4.10 1.86 15.10
C LYS A 352 -3.19 1.01 15.99
N ILE A 353 -2.76 1.61 17.11
CA ILE A 353 -1.95 0.96 18.14
C ILE A 353 -2.80 0.58 19.38
N ASN A 354 -4.02 0.14 19.11
CA ASN A 354 -5.07 -0.06 20.10
C ASN A 354 -4.99 -1.40 20.85
N ARG A 355 -4.10 -2.32 20.46
CA ARG A 355 -3.89 -3.64 21.09
C ARG A 355 -2.56 -3.74 21.84
N LYS A 356 -1.76 -2.68 21.91
CA LYS A 356 -0.41 -2.72 22.47
C LYS A 356 -0.35 -3.17 23.93
N TYR A 357 -1.30 -2.76 24.77
CA TYR A 357 -1.32 -3.13 26.19
C TYR A 357 -1.78 -4.56 26.41
N GLU A 358 -2.79 -5.01 25.64
CA GLU A 358 -3.26 -6.39 25.68
C GLU A 358 -2.15 -7.35 25.25
N LEU A 359 -1.44 -7.01 24.17
CA LEU A 359 -0.34 -7.77 23.63
C LEU A 359 0.84 -7.87 24.63
N LEU A 360 1.22 -6.75 25.24
CA LEU A 360 2.26 -6.74 26.28
C LEU A 360 1.86 -7.60 27.49
N SER A 361 0.62 -7.46 27.98
CA SER A 361 0.10 -8.26 29.07
C SER A 361 0.09 -9.76 28.76
N ALA A 362 -0.30 -10.15 27.54
CA ALA A 362 -0.32 -11.55 27.11
C ALA A 362 1.10 -12.14 27.05
N ALA A 363 2.06 -11.40 26.51
CA ALA A 363 3.45 -11.84 26.44
C ALA A 363 4.13 -12.00 27.81
N LEU A 364 3.77 -11.16 28.78
CA LEU A 364 4.31 -11.22 30.15
C LEU A 364 3.68 -12.33 30.99
N LYS A 365 2.37 -12.60 30.85
CA LYS A 365 1.67 -13.66 31.60
C LYS A 365 2.20 -15.07 31.33
N GLN A 366 2.77 -15.34 30.17
CA GLN A 366 3.36 -16.64 29.83
C GLN A 366 4.67 -16.93 30.57
N SER A 367 5.28 -15.95 31.25
CA SER A 367 6.49 -16.15 32.06
C SER A 367 6.23 -16.85 33.41
N VAL A 368 4.95 -16.99 33.84
CA VAL A 368 4.58 -17.52 35.17
C VAL A 368 4.18 -19.00 35.11
N ARG A 369 4.14 -19.61 33.93
CA ARG A 369 3.69 -21.01 33.74
C ARG A 369 4.80 -21.99 33.31
N GLN A 370 6.09 -21.64 33.43
CA GLN A 370 7.23 -22.55 33.22
C GLN A 370 7.96 -22.83 34.53
#